data_6aad4f6491388481fddc08bac0739127
#
_entry.id   6aad4f6491388481fddc08bac0739127
#
_cell.length_a   1.000
_cell.length_b   1.000
_cell.length_c   1.000
_cell.angle_alpha   90.00
_cell.angle_beta   90.00
_cell.angle_gamma   90.00
#
_symmetry.space_group_name_H-M   'P 1'
#
loop_
_entity.id
_entity.type
_entity.pdbx_description
1 polymer ?
#
loop_
_entity_poly.entity_id
_entity_poly.type
_entity_poly.pdbx_seq_one_letter_code
_entity_poly.pdbx_strand_id
1 'polypeptide(L)'
;RTMIANLERIISVASQYGLRCLLHPGIGGYISYKDEIDFVMSQIPANKLGLCIDIGHAFLDGMDPLGLIRQYGTRIEHIHVKDVSTDKLRLAIRDKLEWVDAYSKGLITPLGDGDIKLQRVMSALKAADYQGWIVVEHEHGTADVSQVSRDLKRSRDYLAQIVA
;
A
#
# COMPACT_ATOMS: atom_id res chain seq x y z
N ARG A 1 12.83 -9.12 -19.17
CA ARG A 1 13.80 -8.13 -19.70
C ARG A 1 13.09 -6.84 -20.16
N THR A 2 11.99 -6.92 -20.91
CA THR A 2 11.29 -5.73 -21.44
C THR A 2 10.74 -4.82 -20.32
N MET A 3 10.17 -5.38 -19.25
CA MET A 3 9.62 -4.61 -18.14
C MET A 3 10.70 -3.76 -17.44
N ILE A 4 11.83 -4.37 -17.05
CA ILE A 4 12.93 -3.65 -16.39
C ILE A 4 13.47 -2.53 -17.28
N ALA A 5 13.70 -2.81 -18.58
CA ALA A 5 14.17 -1.79 -19.51
C ALA A 5 13.17 -0.61 -19.66
N ASN A 6 11.85 -0.89 -19.61
CA ASN A 6 10.84 0.16 -19.64
C ASN A 6 10.83 0.98 -18.33
N LEU A 7 10.97 0.33 -17.17
CA LEU A 7 11.10 1.02 -15.90
C LEU A 7 12.34 1.93 -15.87
N GLU A 8 13.49 1.44 -16.36
CA GLU A 8 14.72 2.24 -16.44
C GLU A 8 14.55 3.47 -17.34
N ARG A 9 13.82 3.32 -18.45
CA ARG A 9 13.50 4.46 -19.34
C ARG A 9 12.61 5.48 -18.63
N ILE A 10 11.56 5.04 -17.94
CA ILE A 10 10.66 5.92 -17.17
C ILE A 10 11.46 6.66 -16.10
N ILE A 11 12.29 5.96 -15.35
CA ILE A 11 13.15 6.53 -14.31
C ILE A 11 14.10 7.58 -14.91
N SER A 12 14.72 7.26 -16.06
CA SER A 12 15.63 8.17 -16.75
C SER A 12 14.93 9.47 -17.18
N VAL A 13 13.71 9.37 -17.70
CA VAL A 13 12.93 10.55 -18.08
C VAL A 13 12.51 11.34 -16.84
N ALA A 14 11.96 10.69 -15.83
CA ALA A 14 11.51 11.34 -14.59
C ALA A 14 12.66 12.12 -13.90
N SER A 15 13.85 11.54 -13.87
CA SER A 15 15.03 12.16 -13.27
C SER A 15 15.48 13.45 -13.94
N GLN A 16 15.22 13.62 -15.25
CA GLN A 16 15.50 14.87 -15.97
C GLN A 16 14.64 16.04 -15.49
N TYR A 17 13.50 15.73 -14.86
CA TYR A 17 12.59 16.70 -14.28
C TYR A 17 12.71 16.78 -12.74
N GLY A 18 13.76 16.18 -12.17
CA GLY A 18 13.96 16.16 -10.72
C GLY A 18 12.96 15.29 -9.95
N LEU A 19 12.25 14.38 -10.63
CA LEU A 19 11.26 13.51 -10.01
C LEU A 19 11.89 12.20 -9.52
N ARG A 20 11.53 11.79 -8.32
CA ARG A 20 11.88 10.51 -7.74
C ARG A 20 10.84 9.46 -8.12
N CYS A 21 11.29 8.32 -8.67
CA CYS A 21 10.39 7.20 -8.98
C CYS A 21 10.32 6.23 -7.82
N LEU A 22 9.10 5.79 -7.51
CA LEU A 22 8.82 4.74 -6.54
C LEU A 22 8.03 3.62 -7.21
N LEU A 23 8.40 2.37 -6.92
CA LEU A 23 7.58 1.22 -7.28
C LEU A 23 6.39 1.16 -6.32
N HIS A 24 5.18 1.12 -6.84
CA HIS A 24 3.95 0.91 -6.08
C HIS A 24 3.32 -0.43 -6.51
N PRO A 25 3.63 -1.54 -5.80
CA PRO A 25 2.95 -2.81 -6.03
C PRO A 25 1.50 -2.74 -5.59
N GLY A 26 0.62 -3.40 -6.31
CA GLY A 26 -0.80 -3.38 -5.93
C GLY A 26 -1.61 -4.42 -6.66
N ILE A 27 -2.70 -4.79 -6.02
CA ILE A 27 -3.63 -5.83 -6.47
C ILE A 27 -4.13 -5.53 -7.88
N GLY A 28 -4.10 -6.55 -8.75
CA GLY A 28 -4.47 -6.41 -10.16
C GLY A 28 -3.43 -5.73 -11.05
N GLY A 29 -2.29 -5.31 -10.51
CA GLY A 29 -1.17 -4.76 -11.26
C GLY A 29 -0.27 -5.84 -11.87
N TYR A 30 0.74 -5.39 -12.64
CA TYR A 30 1.79 -6.29 -13.18
C TYR A 30 2.83 -6.70 -12.14
N ILE A 31 2.85 -6.03 -11.00
CA ILE A 31 3.71 -6.30 -9.85
C ILE A 31 2.81 -6.22 -8.63
N SER A 32 2.47 -7.35 -8.07
CA SER A 32 1.58 -7.49 -6.93
C SER A 32 2.23 -8.32 -5.82
N TYR A 33 2.91 -9.41 -6.18
CA TYR A 33 3.40 -10.40 -5.22
C TYR A 33 4.84 -10.16 -4.80
N LYS A 34 5.20 -10.75 -3.66
CA LYS A 34 6.50 -10.55 -3.02
C LYS A 34 7.69 -10.90 -3.93
N ASP A 35 7.64 -12.00 -4.66
CA ASP A 35 8.70 -12.43 -5.57
C ASP A 35 8.87 -11.49 -6.76
N GLU A 36 7.78 -10.89 -7.24
CA GLU A 36 7.80 -9.87 -8.29
C GLU A 36 8.44 -8.56 -7.78
N ILE A 37 8.08 -8.16 -6.54
CA ILE A 37 8.70 -7.01 -5.87
C ILE A 37 10.21 -7.28 -5.69
N ASP A 38 10.57 -8.43 -5.12
CA ASP A 38 11.95 -8.84 -4.89
C ASP A 38 12.76 -8.81 -6.20
N PHE A 39 12.16 -9.33 -7.29
CA PHE A 39 12.79 -9.30 -8.61
C PHE A 39 13.08 -7.87 -9.07
N VAL A 40 12.08 -6.99 -9.12
CA VAL A 40 12.29 -5.61 -9.59
C VAL A 40 13.30 -4.87 -8.72
N MET A 41 13.15 -4.99 -7.40
CA MET A 41 14.02 -4.31 -6.44
C MET A 41 15.46 -4.83 -6.48
N SER A 42 15.70 -6.06 -6.93
CA SER A 42 17.05 -6.60 -7.16
C SER A 42 17.69 -6.11 -8.46
N GLN A 43 16.88 -5.76 -9.47
CA GLN A 43 17.38 -5.32 -10.78
C GLN A 43 17.69 -3.82 -10.82
N ILE A 44 16.99 -3.01 -10.04
CA ILE A 44 17.13 -1.54 -10.08
C ILE A 44 17.67 -1.04 -8.74
N PRO A 45 18.81 -0.34 -8.73
CA PRO A 45 19.46 0.07 -7.50
C PRO A 45 18.68 1.14 -6.73
N ALA A 46 18.92 1.22 -5.41
CA ALA A 46 18.18 2.07 -4.49
C ALA A 46 18.21 3.56 -4.82
N ASN A 47 19.33 4.05 -5.39
CA ASN A 47 19.43 5.45 -5.80
C ASN A 47 18.59 5.80 -7.04
N LYS A 48 18.07 4.82 -7.77
CA LYS A 48 17.22 5.02 -8.95
C LYS A 48 15.73 4.80 -8.66
N LEU A 49 15.40 3.77 -7.87
CA LEU A 49 14.00 3.39 -7.60
C LEU A 49 13.82 3.15 -6.11
N GLY A 50 12.89 3.88 -5.50
CA GLY A 50 12.40 3.61 -4.16
C GLY A 50 11.17 2.70 -4.19
N LEU A 51 10.52 2.55 -3.04
CA LEU A 51 9.34 1.72 -2.86
C LEU A 51 8.23 2.53 -2.18
N CYS A 52 7.05 2.50 -2.75
CA CYS A 52 5.80 2.89 -2.12
C CYS A 52 5.06 1.62 -1.72
N ILE A 53 4.97 1.31 -0.44
CA ILE A 53 4.20 0.16 0.04
C ILE A 53 2.79 0.61 0.37
N ASP A 54 1.81 -0.11 -0.17
CA ASP A 54 0.45 -0.09 0.30
C ASP A 54 0.21 -1.31 1.19
N ILE A 55 -0.01 -1.07 2.48
CA ILE A 55 -0.15 -2.15 3.45
C ILE A 55 -1.46 -2.93 3.28
N GLY A 56 -2.51 -2.28 2.75
CA GLY A 56 -3.78 -2.93 2.44
C GLY A 56 -3.65 -3.86 1.23
N HIS A 57 -3.05 -3.39 0.14
CA HIS A 57 -2.77 -4.25 -1.01
C HIS A 57 -1.86 -5.41 -0.65
N ALA A 58 -0.79 -5.16 0.12
CA ALA A 58 0.08 -6.24 0.59
C ALA A 58 -0.69 -7.29 1.40
N PHE A 59 -1.60 -6.86 2.29
CA PHE A 59 -2.43 -7.76 3.06
C PHE A 59 -3.41 -8.57 2.19
N LEU A 60 -4.06 -7.92 1.22
CA LEU A 60 -5.00 -8.55 0.28
C LEU A 60 -4.32 -9.58 -0.62
N ASP A 61 -3.08 -9.34 -1.03
CA ASP A 61 -2.24 -10.24 -1.82
C ASP A 61 -1.55 -11.33 -0.96
N GLY A 62 -1.90 -11.44 0.32
CA GLY A 62 -1.41 -12.47 1.24
C GLY A 62 0.03 -12.25 1.72
N MET A 63 0.59 -11.07 1.53
CA MET A 63 1.91 -10.72 2.03
C MET A 63 1.86 -10.26 3.50
N ASP A 64 2.99 -10.36 4.21
CA ASP A 64 3.16 -9.75 5.53
C ASP A 64 3.68 -8.31 5.40
N PRO A 65 2.87 -7.26 5.66
CA PRO A 65 3.32 -5.88 5.59
C PRO A 65 4.51 -5.58 6.51
N LEU A 66 4.56 -6.21 7.68
CA LEU A 66 5.69 -6.07 8.62
C LEU A 66 6.97 -6.69 8.08
N GLY A 67 6.84 -7.82 7.36
CA GLY A 67 7.94 -8.46 6.65
C GLY A 67 8.52 -7.57 5.56
N LEU A 68 7.66 -6.93 4.77
CA LEU A 68 8.06 -5.98 3.74
C LEU A 68 8.78 -4.75 4.34
N ILE A 69 8.25 -4.17 5.42
CA ILE A 69 8.90 -3.04 6.11
C ILE A 69 10.27 -3.42 6.64
N ARG A 70 10.41 -4.60 7.27
CA ARG A 70 11.72 -5.08 7.76
C ARG A 70 12.72 -5.30 6.63
N GLN A 71 12.26 -5.83 5.48
CA GLN A 71 13.12 -6.15 4.35
C GLN A 71 13.56 -4.89 3.58
N TYR A 72 12.65 -3.95 3.37
CA TYR A 72 12.85 -2.81 2.49
C TYR A 72 12.94 -1.47 3.21
N GLY A 73 13.01 -1.43 4.53
CA GLY A 73 12.89 -0.22 5.35
C GLY A 73 13.55 1.03 4.76
N THR A 74 14.84 0.95 4.42
CA THR A 74 15.60 2.07 3.84
C THR A 74 15.21 2.43 2.40
N ARG A 75 14.46 1.57 1.71
CA ARG A 75 13.98 1.82 0.34
C ARG A 75 12.53 2.28 0.30
N ILE A 76 11.81 2.20 1.42
CA ILE A 76 10.43 2.70 1.52
C ILE A 76 10.51 4.22 1.68
N GLU A 77 10.02 4.93 0.68
CA GLU A 77 10.02 6.40 0.66
C GLU A 77 8.60 6.98 0.72
N HIS A 78 7.60 6.12 0.53
CA HIS A 78 6.18 6.47 0.63
C HIS A 78 5.40 5.27 1.13
N ILE A 79 4.32 5.50 1.87
CA ILE A 79 3.46 4.42 2.35
C ILE A 79 1.99 4.82 2.27
N HIS A 80 1.18 3.90 1.73
CA HIS A 80 -0.27 3.97 1.80
C HIS A 80 -0.76 3.08 2.92
N VAL A 81 -1.71 3.60 3.68
CA VAL A 81 -2.32 2.91 4.82
C VAL A 81 -3.79 2.72 4.54
N LYS A 82 -4.17 1.45 4.43
CA LYS A 82 -5.54 0.98 4.35
C LYS A 82 -5.80 0.03 5.50
N ASP A 83 -7.07 -0.16 5.86
CA ASP A 83 -7.48 -1.25 6.74
C ASP A 83 -8.49 -2.15 6.02
N VAL A 84 -8.44 -3.43 6.31
CA VAL A 84 -9.15 -4.47 5.56
C VAL A 84 -9.97 -5.33 6.50
N SER A 85 -11.24 -5.56 6.15
CA SER A 85 -12.09 -6.53 6.83
C SER A 85 -11.84 -7.94 6.28
N THR A 86 -11.26 -8.82 7.09
CA THR A 86 -11.02 -10.23 6.75
C THR A 86 -12.32 -10.97 6.46
N ASP A 87 -13.39 -10.66 7.16
CA ASP A 87 -14.70 -11.28 6.92
C ASP A 87 -15.26 -10.89 5.55
N LYS A 88 -15.13 -9.62 5.17
CA LYS A 88 -15.54 -9.17 3.83
C LYS A 88 -14.65 -9.75 2.74
N LEU A 89 -13.36 -9.91 3.01
CA LEU A 89 -12.44 -10.59 2.09
C LEU A 89 -12.84 -12.05 1.85
N ARG A 90 -13.17 -12.79 2.92
CA ARG A 90 -13.66 -14.17 2.80
C ARG A 90 -14.94 -14.26 1.97
N LEU A 91 -15.88 -13.33 2.18
CA LEU A 91 -17.10 -13.24 1.40
C LEU A 91 -16.81 -12.93 -0.08
N ALA A 92 -15.93 -11.98 -0.35
CA ALA A 92 -15.55 -11.61 -1.71
C ALA A 92 -14.93 -12.80 -2.47
N ILE A 93 -14.03 -13.54 -1.82
CA ILE A 93 -13.40 -14.75 -2.40
C ILE A 93 -14.45 -15.84 -2.63
N ARG A 94 -15.31 -16.13 -1.65
CA ARG A 94 -16.35 -17.16 -1.74
C ARG A 94 -17.31 -16.87 -2.90
N ASP A 95 -17.74 -15.60 -3.02
CA ASP A 95 -18.74 -15.16 -3.98
C ASP A 95 -18.12 -14.74 -5.32
N LYS A 96 -16.79 -14.85 -5.46
CA LYS A 96 -16.00 -14.48 -6.65
C LYS A 96 -16.30 -13.07 -7.13
N LEU A 97 -16.35 -12.12 -6.20
CA LEU A 97 -16.63 -10.73 -6.50
C LEU A 97 -15.47 -10.08 -7.24
N GLU A 98 -15.78 -9.18 -8.17
CA GLU A 98 -14.80 -8.24 -8.70
C GLU A 98 -14.38 -7.25 -7.59
N TRP A 99 -13.16 -6.70 -7.68
CA TRP A 99 -12.62 -5.82 -6.63
C TRP A 99 -13.51 -4.60 -6.37
N VAL A 100 -14.05 -3.97 -7.42
CA VAL A 100 -14.95 -2.81 -7.29
C VAL A 100 -16.20 -3.17 -6.47
N ASP A 101 -16.76 -4.36 -6.68
CA ASP A 101 -17.92 -4.84 -5.93
C ASP A 101 -17.55 -5.15 -4.47
N ALA A 102 -16.38 -5.73 -4.24
CA ALA A 102 -15.88 -5.99 -2.90
C ALA A 102 -15.64 -4.69 -2.12
N TYR A 103 -15.06 -3.67 -2.75
CA TYR A 103 -14.87 -2.34 -2.15
C TYR A 103 -16.22 -1.70 -1.81
N SER A 104 -17.18 -1.75 -2.72
CA SER A 104 -18.55 -1.24 -2.49
C SER A 104 -19.26 -1.94 -1.32
N LYS A 105 -18.86 -3.17 -0.99
CA LYS A 105 -19.38 -3.94 0.15
C LYS A 105 -18.58 -3.77 1.44
N GLY A 106 -17.65 -2.82 1.46
CA GLY A 106 -16.87 -2.45 2.64
C GLY A 106 -15.71 -3.38 2.94
N LEU A 107 -15.05 -3.91 1.89
CA LEU A 107 -13.79 -4.66 2.04
C LEU A 107 -12.70 -3.79 2.69
N ILE A 108 -12.59 -2.55 2.23
CA ILE A 108 -11.75 -1.53 2.86
C ILE A 108 -12.58 -0.81 3.91
N THR A 109 -12.05 -0.69 5.11
CA THR A 109 -12.71 -0.07 6.27
C THR A 109 -11.97 1.20 6.70
N PRO A 110 -12.60 2.09 7.47
CA PRO A 110 -11.87 3.12 8.20
C PRO A 110 -10.76 2.49 9.04
N LEU A 111 -9.62 3.20 9.17
CA LEU A 111 -8.49 2.70 9.95
C LEU A 111 -8.92 2.41 11.40
N GLY A 112 -8.57 1.23 11.87
CA GLY A 112 -8.92 0.72 13.20
C GLY A 112 -10.19 -0.11 13.26
N ASP A 113 -11.01 -0.13 12.20
CA ASP A 113 -12.21 -0.96 12.10
C ASP A 113 -11.93 -2.30 11.39
N GLY A 114 -10.72 -2.48 10.82
CA GLY A 114 -10.31 -3.70 10.13
C GLY A 114 -9.40 -4.60 10.96
N ASP A 115 -8.73 -5.50 10.26
CA ASP A 115 -7.96 -6.58 10.89
C ASP A 115 -6.44 -6.37 10.81
N ILE A 116 -5.99 -5.36 10.07
CA ILE A 116 -4.55 -5.04 9.96
C ILE A 116 -4.06 -4.46 11.30
N LYS A 117 -2.93 -4.98 11.79
CA LYS A 117 -2.36 -4.54 13.07
C LYS A 117 -1.59 -3.22 12.91
N LEU A 118 -2.33 -2.13 12.66
CA LEU A 118 -1.78 -0.82 12.29
C LEU A 118 -0.77 -0.27 13.29
N GLN A 119 -0.99 -0.45 14.61
CA GLN A 119 -0.02 -0.04 15.63
C GLN A 119 1.34 -0.74 15.45
N ARG A 120 1.33 -2.03 15.05
CA ARG A 120 2.57 -2.77 14.77
C ARG A 120 3.26 -2.26 13.51
N VAL A 121 2.46 -1.86 12.50
CA VAL A 121 2.98 -1.25 11.27
C VAL A 121 3.66 0.08 11.60
N MET A 122 3.02 0.96 12.37
CA MET A 122 3.60 2.24 12.78
C MET A 122 4.87 2.04 13.62
N SER A 123 4.86 1.07 14.54
CA SER A 123 6.06 0.72 15.32
C SER A 123 7.21 0.22 14.44
N ALA A 124 6.92 -0.57 13.41
CA ALA A 124 7.92 -1.07 12.48
C ALA A 124 8.50 0.06 11.59
N LEU A 125 7.68 1.00 11.14
CA LEU A 125 8.13 2.18 10.41
C LEU A 125 9.03 3.07 11.27
N LYS A 126 8.65 3.30 12.52
CA LYS A 126 9.46 4.05 13.50
C LYS A 126 10.81 3.36 13.74
N ALA A 127 10.82 2.04 13.89
CA ALA A 127 12.06 1.25 14.06
C ALA A 127 12.96 1.27 12.81
N ALA A 128 12.37 1.46 11.62
CA ALA A 128 13.09 1.63 10.36
C ALA A 128 13.52 3.08 10.07
N ASP A 129 13.34 4.00 11.02
CA ASP A 129 13.58 5.45 10.87
C ASP A 129 12.91 6.06 9.64
N TYR A 130 11.67 5.64 9.37
CA TYR A 130 10.90 6.14 8.23
C TYR A 130 10.53 7.61 8.40
N GLN A 131 10.86 8.44 7.41
CA GLN A 131 10.64 9.89 7.42
C GLN A 131 9.70 10.35 6.28
N GLY A 132 9.14 9.41 5.51
CA GLY A 132 8.28 9.73 4.37
C GLY A 132 6.83 10.05 4.77
N TRP A 133 6.00 10.25 3.75
CA TRP A 133 4.57 10.48 3.94
C TRP A 133 3.82 9.19 4.27
N ILE A 134 2.90 9.28 5.24
CA ILE A 134 1.90 8.25 5.54
C ILE A 134 0.57 8.74 4.98
N VAL A 135 0.12 8.10 3.91
CA VAL A 135 -1.10 8.48 3.19
C VAL A 135 -2.22 7.52 3.55
N VAL A 136 -3.32 8.06 4.09
CA VAL A 136 -4.55 7.27 4.28
C VAL A 136 -5.24 7.15 2.93
N GLU A 137 -5.44 5.93 2.47
CA GLU A 137 -6.16 5.64 1.25
C GLU A 137 -7.36 4.75 1.54
N HIS A 138 -8.53 5.13 1.01
CA HIS A 138 -9.78 4.45 1.27
C HIS A 138 -10.59 4.29 -0.01
N GLU A 139 -10.79 3.05 -0.44
CA GLU A 139 -11.51 2.69 -1.65
C GLU A 139 -12.95 2.32 -1.29
N HIS A 140 -13.89 3.17 -1.67
CA HIS A 140 -15.33 3.03 -1.34
C HIS A 140 -16.18 2.48 -2.49
N GLY A 141 -15.60 2.28 -3.68
CA GLY A 141 -16.38 1.98 -4.87
C GLY A 141 -17.34 3.13 -5.21
N THR A 142 -18.64 2.92 -5.04
CA THR A 142 -19.70 3.90 -5.38
C THR A 142 -20.29 4.62 -4.16
N ALA A 143 -19.56 4.75 -3.07
CA ALA A 143 -20.08 5.36 -1.84
C ALA A 143 -20.40 6.85 -1.97
N ASP A 144 -21.33 7.31 -1.14
CA ASP A 144 -21.66 8.73 -0.99
C ASP A 144 -20.46 9.55 -0.48
N VAL A 145 -20.21 10.69 -1.10
CA VAL A 145 -19.11 11.60 -0.76
C VAL A 145 -19.12 12.00 0.72
N SER A 146 -20.30 12.17 1.31
CA SER A 146 -20.41 12.51 2.73
C SER A 146 -19.94 11.36 3.64
N GLN A 147 -20.19 10.11 3.25
CA GLN A 147 -19.67 8.93 3.95
C GLN A 147 -18.16 8.84 3.83
N VAL A 148 -17.63 8.99 2.60
CA VAL A 148 -16.18 9.00 2.35
C VAL A 148 -15.47 10.03 3.22
N SER A 149 -16.02 11.25 3.29
CA SER A 149 -15.47 12.33 4.11
C SER A 149 -15.44 11.99 5.61
N ARG A 150 -16.51 11.37 6.13
CA ARG A 150 -16.56 10.91 7.54
C ARG A 150 -15.53 9.83 7.82
N ASP A 151 -15.40 8.85 6.93
CA ASP A 151 -14.51 7.71 7.09
C ASP A 151 -13.04 8.13 6.99
N LEU A 152 -12.69 9.02 6.07
CA LEU A 152 -11.35 9.59 5.99
C LEU A 152 -10.99 10.42 7.23
N LYS A 153 -11.96 11.20 7.77
CA LYS A 153 -11.73 11.94 9.01
C LYS A 153 -11.48 11.00 10.19
N ARG A 154 -12.28 9.93 10.35
CA ARG A 154 -12.09 8.91 11.39
C ARG A 154 -10.72 8.23 11.26
N SER A 155 -10.36 7.85 10.04
CA SER A 155 -9.08 7.22 9.74
C SER A 155 -7.89 8.11 10.08
N ARG A 156 -7.96 9.41 9.72
CA ARG A 156 -6.94 10.38 10.10
C ARG A 156 -6.82 10.54 11.62
N ASP A 157 -7.96 10.67 12.30
CA ASP A 157 -7.99 10.87 13.75
C ASP A 157 -7.46 9.63 14.50
N TYR A 158 -7.75 8.42 13.99
CA TYR A 158 -7.16 7.17 14.50
C TYR A 158 -5.66 7.10 14.27
N LEU A 159 -5.21 7.40 13.03
CA LEU A 159 -3.80 7.39 12.67
C LEU A 159 -2.99 8.34 13.57
N ALA A 160 -3.51 9.55 13.80
CA ALA A 160 -2.87 10.53 14.67
C ALA A 160 -2.63 10.02 16.10
N GLN A 161 -3.51 9.15 16.61
CA GLN A 161 -3.37 8.57 17.96
C GLN A 161 -2.28 7.48 18.03
N ILE A 162 -2.03 6.75 16.92
CA ILE A 162 -1.09 5.62 16.90
C ILE A 162 0.31 5.96 16.38
N VAL A 163 0.49 7.16 15.80
CA VAL A 163 1.81 7.67 15.38
C VAL A 163 2.44 8.61 16.42
N ALA A 164 1.66 9.07 17.40
CA ALA A 164 2.17 9.86 18.51
C ALA A 164 3.06 9.00 19.42
#